data_db2257800e079eb498d484ac3591c7f6
#
_entry.id   db2257800e079eb498d484ac3591c7f6
#
_cell.length_a   1.000
_cell.length_b   1.000
_cell.length_c   1.000
_cell.angle_alpha   90.00
_cell.angle_beta   90.00
_cell.angle_gamma   90.00
#
_symmetry.space_group_name_H-M   'P 1'
#
loop_
_entity.id
_entity.type
_entity.pdbx_description
1 polymer ?
#
loop_
_entity_poly.entity_id
_entity_poly.type
_entity_poly.pdbx_seq_one_letter_code
_entity_poly.pdbx_strand_id
1 'polypeptide(L)'
;MRIAIVNDMPMAVEALRRAVSFEPAHQVVWVASNGLEAVQRCAELTPDLILMDLIMPVMDGVEAARRIMAESPCAIVIVTVDRQANVSRVFEAMGHGALDVVDTPALGVGNPKDAAAPLLRKILNIGWLIGQRGSRVRAE
;
A
#
# COMPACT_ATOMS: atom_id res chain seq x y z
N MET A 1 -6.56 -3.86 -10.50
CA MET A 1 -5.43 -2.96 -10.20
C MET A 1 -4.24 -3.79 -9.76
N ARG A 2 -3.05 -3.41 -10.19
CA ARG A 2 -1.79 -4.08 -9.81
C ARG A 2 -1.32 -3.52 -8.49
N ILE A 3 -1.25 -4.37 -7.47
CA ILE A 3 -0.98 -3.95 -6.08
C ILE A 3 0.27 -4.66 -5.57
N ALA A 4 1.15 -3.91 -4.90
CA ALA A 4 2.28 -4.47 -4.19
C ALA A 4 2.06 -4.35 -2.68
N ILE A 5 2.61 -5.30 -1.93
CA ILE A 5 2.53 -5.32 -0.47
C ILE A 5 3.95 -5.24 0.09
N VAL A 6 4.17 -4.31 1.02
CA VAL A 6 5.46 -4.14 1.70
C VAL A 6 5.23 -4.24 3.20
N ASN A 7 5.68 -5.34 3.78
CA ASN A 7 5.50 -5.63 5.21
C ASN A 7 6.46 -6.75 5.62
N ASP A 8 7.09 -6.62 6.78
CA ASP A 8 8.02 -7.62 7.29
C ASP A 8 7.37 -8.74 8.09
N MET A 9 6.07 -8.61 8.39
CA MET A 9 5.34 -9.60 9.19
C MET A 9 4.53 -10.52 8.28
N PRO A 10 4.84 -11.84 8.25
CA PRO A 10 4.10 -12.78 7.39
C PRO A 10 2.60 -12.80 7.62
N MET A 11 2.13 -12.66 8.86
CA MET A 11 0.69 -12.63 9.15
C MET A 11 0.02 -11.40 8.57
N ALA A 12 0.69 -10.24 8.60
CA ALA A 12 0.16 -9.02 7.99
C ALA A 12 0.10 -9.15 6.46
N VAL A 13 1.13 -9.73 5.86
CA VAL A 13 1.13 -10.01 4.41
C VAL A 13 -0.05 -10.91 4.04
N GLU A 14 -0.28 -11.97 4.81
CA GLU A 14 -1.40 -12.89 4.55
C GLU A 14 -2.76 -12.17 4.69
N ALA A 15 -2.90 -11.33 5.71
CA ALA A 15 -4.12 -10.55 5.91
C ALA A 15 -4.40 -9.64 4.72
N LEU A 16 -3.35 -8.97 4.23
CA LEU A 16 -3.47 -8.05 3.10
C LEU A 16 -3.75 -8.80 1.79
N ARG A 17 -3.08 -9.93 1.55
CA ARG A 17 -3.34 -10.76 0.38
C ARG A 17 -4.80 -11.23 0.36
N ARG A 18 -5.30 -11.68 1.50
CA ARG A 18 -6.68 -12.15 1.63
C ARG A 18 -7.67 -11.02 1.36
N ALA A 19 -7.42 -9.85 1.96
CA ALA A 19 -8.28 -8.69 1.76
C ALA A 19 -8.34 -8.28 0.28
N VAL A 20 -7.19 -8.19 -0.38
CA VAL A 20 -7.11 -7.84 -1.81
C VAL A 20 -7.84 -8.87 -2.67
N SER A 21 -7.77 -10.15 -2.30
CA SER A 21 -8.38 -11.24 -3.09
C SER A 21 -9.91 -11.20 -3.14
N PHE A 22 -10.56 -10.46 -2.25
CA PHE A 22 -12.02 -10.31 -2.30
C PHE A 22 -12.50 -9.52 -3.51
N GLU A 23 -11.61 -8.80 -4.18
CA GLU A 23 -11.93 -8.12 -5.45
C GLU A 23 -11.12 -8.74 -6.59
N PRO A 24 -11.76 -9.52 -7.46
CA PRO A 24 -11.04 -10.23 -8.54
C PRO A 24 -10.27 -9.33 -9.51
N ALA A 25 -10.65 -8.06 -9.62
CA ALA A 25 -9.96 -7.11 -10.49
C ALA A 25 -8.58 -6.72 -9.96
N HIS A 26 -8.28 -7.00 -8.69
CA HIS A 26 -6.99 -6.68 -8.08
C HIS A 26 -6.04 -7.88 -8.16
N GLN A 27 -4.77 -7.58 -8.38
CA GLN A 27 -3.71 -8.59 -8.47
C GLN A 27 -2.51 -8.13 -7.64
N VAL A 28 -2.03 -9.00 -6.74
CA VAL A 28 -0.78 -8.74 -6.02
C VAL A 28 0.38 -9.13 -6.94
N VAL A 29 1.15 -8.12 -7.37
CA VAL A 29 2.24 -8.33 -8.35
C VAL A 29 3.57 -8.69 -7.71
N TRP A 30 3.82 -8.20 -6.48
CA TRP A 30 4.99 -8.60 -5.69
C TRP A 30 4.78 -8.23 -4.23
N VAL A 31 5.61 -8.85 -3.38
CA VAL A 31 5.67 -8.59 -1.94
C VAL A 31 7.12 -8.34 -1.57
N ALA A 32 7.36 -7.30 -0.77
CA ALA A 32 8.68 -6.99 -0.23
C ALA A 32 8.61 -7.00 1.30
N SER A 33 9.71 -7.39 1.94
CA SER A 33 9.79 -7.52 3.40
C SER A 33 10.48 -6.35 4.10
N ASN A 34 10.97 -5.38 3.35
CA ASN A 34 11.54 -4.14 3.88
C ASN A 34 11.51 -3.05 2.82
N GLY A 35 11.83 -1.83 3.23
CA GLY A 35 11.76 -0.68 2.35
C GLY A 35 12.77 -0.70 1.21
N LEU A 36 13.97 -1.23 1.44
CA LEU A 36 14.99 -1.29 0.38
C LEU A 36 14.57 -2.24 -0.73
N GLU A 37 14.07 -3.42 -0.36
CA GLU A 37 13.52 -4.37 -1.33
C GLU A 37 12.37 -3.76 -2.11
N ALA A 38 11.50 -3.00 -1.43
CA ALA A 38 10.39 -2.31 -2.09
C ALA A 38 10.88 -1.32 -3.15
N VAL A 39 11.90 -0.52 -2.84
CA VAL A 39 12.49 0.42 -3.81
C VAL A 39 13.02 -0.34 -5.02
N GLN A 40 13.74 -1.43 -4.81
CA GLN A 40 14.33 -2.24 -5.88
C GLN A 40 13.25 -2.87 -6.76
N ARG A 41 12.23 -3.48 -6.15
CA ARG A 41 11.16 -4.11 -6.91
C ARG A 41 10.31 -3.10 -7.67
N CYS A 42 10.09 -1.93 -7.08
CA CYS A 42 9.33 -0.87 -7.72
C CYS A 42 10.03 -0.36 -9.00
N ALA A 43 11.37 -0.30 -8.98
CA ALA A 43 12.15 0.07 -10.16
C ALA A 43 12.02 -0.96 -11.28
N GLU A 44 11.92 -2.25 -10.93
CA GLU A 44 11.78 -3.33 -11.90
C GLU A 44 10.36 -3.47 -12.45
N LEU A 45 9.36 -3.35 -11.57
CA LEU A 45 7.95 -3.48 -11.90
C LEU A 45 7.14 -2.54 -11.01
N THR A 46 6.88 -1.34 -11.51
CA THR A 46 6.12 -0.32 -10.79
C THR A 46 4.63 -0.71 -10.74
N PRO A 47 4.06 -0.93 -9.55
CA PRO A 47 2.63 -1.26 -9.44
C PRO A 47 1.75 -0.01 -9.58
N ASP A 48 0.45 -0.21 -9.62
CA ASP A 48 -0.50 0.90 -9.56
C ASP A 48 -0.59 1.47 -8.13
N LEU A 49 -0.47 0.59 -7.14
CA LEU A 49 -0.61 0.95 -5.72
C LEU A 49 0.32 0.09 -4.87
N ILE A 50 0.95 0.70 -3.87
CA ILE A 50 1.70 0.00 -2.84
C ILE A 50 0.97 0.12 -1.50
N LEU A 51 0.77 -1.02 -0.83
CA LEU A 51 0.32 -1.07 0.56
C LEU A 51 1.57 -1.19 1.42
N MET A 52 1.95 -0.09 2.08
CA MET A 52 3.25 0.08 2.73
C MET A 52 3.15 0.12 4.25
N ASP A 53 3.84 -0.79 4.94
CA ASP A 53 4.03 -0.71 6.38
C ASP A 53 5.06 0.37 6.71
N LEU A 54 4.96 0.94 7.90
CA LEU A 54 5.89 1.99 8.36
C LEU A 54 7.14 1.43 9.01
N ILE A 55 7.00 0.43 9.89
CA ILE A 55 8.08 -0.06 10.74
C ILE A 55 8.62 -1.37 10.15
N MET A 56 9.81 -1.30 9.58
CA MET A 56 10.45 -2.45 8.95
C MET A 56 11.97 -2.37 9.16
N PRO A 57 12.67 -3.52 9.14
CA PRO A 57 14.12 -3.51 9.21
C PRO A 57 14.75 -2.98 7.92
N VAL A 58 16.02 -2.66 7.95
CA VAL A 58 16.86 -2.19 6.84
C VAL A 58 16.47 -0.78 6.39
N MET A 59 15.24 -0.59 5.92
CA MET A 59 14.70 0.72 5.53
C MET A 59 13.21 0.73 5.88
N ASP A 60 12.76 1.74 6.61
CA ASP A 60 11.35 1.86 7.01
C ASP A 60 10.48 2.39 5.87
N GLY A 61 9.16 2.43 6.13
CA GLY A 61 8.18 2.85 5.12
C GLY A 61 8.27 4.33 4.77
N VAL A 62 8.69 5.19 5.70
CA VAL A 62 8.83 6.63 5.44
C VAL A 62 9.94 6.86 4.41
N GLU A 63 11.11 6.28 4.63
CA GLU A 63 12.25 6.40 3.71
C GLU A 63 11.96 5.72 2.37
N ALA A 64 11.30 4.56 2.40
CA ALA A 64 10.90 3.88 1.18
C ALA A 64 9.94 4.74 0.34
N ALA A 65 8.94 5.36 0.98
CA ALA A 65 8.02 6.25 0.29
C ALA A 65 8.75 7.42 -0.36
N ARG A 66 9.68 8.05 0.37
CA ARG A 66 10.49 9.15 -0.16
C ARG A 66 11.24 8.72 -1.42
N ARG A 67 11.92 7.59 -1.36
CA ARG A 67 12.74 7.09 -2.47
C ARG A 67 11.89 6.63 -3.66
N ILE A 68 10.80 5.93 -3.40
CA ILE A 68 9.91 5.48 -4.47
C ILE A 68 9.31 6.67 -5.21
N MET A 69 8.85 7.69 -4.49
CA MET A 69 8.27 8.87 -5.13
C MET A 69 9.29 9.66 -5.95
N ALA A 70 10.58 9.57 -5.59
CA ALA A 70 11.64 10.22 -6.35
C ALA A 70 12.10 9.41 -7.57
N GLU A 71 12.10 8.07 -7.47
CA GLU A 71 12.73 7.19 -8.46
C GLU A 71 11.73 6.44 -9.35
N SER A 72 10.62 5.97 -8.79
CA SER A 72 9.62 5.15 -9.49
C SER A 72 8.23 5.46 -8.95
N PRO A 73 7.73 6.69 -9.13
CA PRO A 73 6.52 7.14 -8.43
C PRO A 73 5.28 6.32 -8.80
N CYS A 74 4.50 5.99 -7.76
CA CYS A 74 3.21 5.35 -7.86
C CYS A 74 2.38 5.70 -6.63
N ALA A 75 1.11 5.29 -6.59
CA ALA A 75 0.27 5.52 -5.42
C ALA A 75 0.77 4.69 -4.24
N ILE A 76 0.82 5.28 -3.05
CA ILE A 76 1.20 4.62 -1.80
C ILE A 76 0.11 4.87 -0.76
N VAL A 77 -0.39 3.81 -0.14
CA VAL A 77 -1.25 3.87 1.04
C VAL A 77 -0.51 3.21 2.19
N ILE A 78 -0.41 3.91 3.30
CA ILE A 78 0.21 3.37 4.50
C ILE A 78 -0.77 2.42 5.18
N VAL A 79 -0.28 1.23 5.53
CA VAL A 79 -1.04 0.22 6.27
C VAL A 79 -0.33 -0.03 7.59
N THR A 80 -0.97 0.26 8.70
CA THR A 80 -0.34 0.15 10.02
C THR A 80 -1.29 -0.47 11.03
N VAL A 81 -0.73 -1.16 12.02
CA VAL A 81 -1.53 -1.79 13.09
C VAL A 81 -2.07 -0.73 14.05
N ASP A 82 -1.30 0.33 14.32
CA ASP A 82 -1.68 1.38 15.25
C ASP A 82 -1.33 2.75 14.69
N ARG A 83 -2.33 3.41 14.10
CA ARG A 83 -2.16 4.75 13.53
C ARG A 83 -1.81 5.80 14.59
N GLN A 84 -2.38 5.66 15.78
CA GLN A 84 -2.17 6.65 16.86
C GLN A 84 -0.74 6.59 17.39
N ALA A 85 -0.20 5.40 17.57
CA ALA A 85 1.17 5.22 18.03
C ALA A 85 2.19 5.70 17.00
N ASN A 86 1.82 5.73 15.72
CA ASN A 86 2.71 6.04 14.61
C ASN A 86 2.35 7.35 13.90
N VAL A 87 1.59 8.22 14.53
CA VAL A 87 1.03 9.41 13.88
C VAL A 87 2.08 10.30 13.23
N SER A 88 3.23 10.52 13.90
CA SER A 88 4.32 11.33 13.33
C SER A 88 4.88 10.72 12.06
N ARG A 89 5.08 9.39 12.04
CA ARG A 89 5.59 8.69 10.86
C ARG A 89 4.58 8.67 9.72
N VAL A 90 3.29 8.56 10.04
CA VAL A 90 2.22 8.66 9.05
C VAL A 90 2.27 10.02 8.36
N PHE A 91 2.37 11.11 9.13
CA PHE A 91 2.47 12.46 8.55
C PHE A 91 3.74 12.65 7.73
N GLU A 92 4.87 12.12 8.18
CA GLU A 92 6.09 12.16 7.39
C GLU A 92 5.93 11.44 6.05
N ALA A 93 5.36 10.23 6.06
CA ALA A 93 5.12 9.47 4.83
C ALA A 93 4.20 10.21 3.88
N MET A 94 3.14 10.82 4.40
CA MET A 94 2.22 11.64 3.59
C MET A 94 2.93 12.88 3.04
N GLY A 95 3.84 13.48 3.80
CA GLY A 95 4.67 14.57 3.32
C GLY A 95 5.61 14.17 2.19
N HIS A 96 5.95 12.89 2.08
CA HIS A 96 6.76 12.36 0.98
C HIS A 96 5.91 11.77 -0.16
N GLY A 97 4.60 11.89 -0.09
CA GLY A 97 3.72 11.53 -1.20
C GLY A 97 2.76 10.37 -0.97
N ALA A 98 2.78 9.72 0.21
CA ALA A 98 1.75 8.74 0.54
C ALA A 98 0.38 9.42 0.54
N LEU A 99 -0.62 8.74 -0.02
CA LEU A 99 -1.94 9.36 -0.26
C LEU A 99 -2.89 9.22 0.92
N ASP A 100 -2.78 8.15 1.69
CA ASP A 100 -3.69 7.89 2.79
C ASP A 100 -3.10 6.84 3.74
N VAL A 101 -3.83 6.55 4.81
CA VAL A 101 -3.48 5.55 5.80
C VAL A 101 -4.71 4.70 6.12
N VAL A 102 -4.51 3.41 6.37
CA VAL A 102 -5.57 2.49 6.76
C VAL A 102 -5.01 1.50 7.79
N ASP A 103 -5.90 0.98 8.64
CA ASP A 103 -5.51 -0.04 9.62
C ASP A 103 -5.31 -1.40 8.92
N THR A 104 -4.34 -2.17 9.41
CA THR A 104 -4.13 -3.54 8.93
C THR A 104 -5.38 -4.37 9.23
N PRO A 105 -5.95 -5.09 8.24
CA PRO A 105 -7.11 -5.94 8.49
C PRO A 105 -6.79 -7.02 9.53
N ALA A 106 -7.72 -7.23 10.48
CA ALA A 106 -7.55 -8.24 11.51
C ALA A 106 -7.87 -9.64 10.95
N LEU A 107 -6.98 -10.61 11.22
CA LEU A 107 -7.22 -12.01 10.91
C LEU A 107 -7.86 -12.72 12.09
N GLY A 108 -8.79 -13.63 11.80
CA GLY A 108 -9.38 -14.52 12.82
C GLY A 108 -10.42 -13.88 13.74
N VAL A 109 -10.82 -12.63 13.47
CA VAL A 109 -11.83 -11.93 14.24
C VAL A 109 -12.96 -11.52 13.32
N GLY A 110 -14.15 -12.06 13.56
CA GLY A 110 -15.35 -11.71 12.79
C GLY A 110 -15.31 -12.18 11.35
N ASN A 111 -16.10 -11.53 10.51
CA ASN A 111 -16.18 -11.84 9.09
C ASN A 111 -14.98 -11.25 8.35
N PRO A 112 -14.20 -12.06 7.61
CA PRO A 112 -13.04 -11.54 6.86
C PRO A 112 -13.38 -10.44 5.87
N LYS A 113 -14.53 -10.49 5.22
CA LYS A 113 -14.96 -9.43 4.28
C LYS A 113 -15.21 -8.11 5.00
N ASP A 114 -15.80 -8.16 6.19
CA ASP A 114 -16.03 -6.95 6.97
C ASP A 114 -14.71 -6.34 7.45
N ALA A 115 -13.76 -7.18 7.84
CA ALA A 115 -12.42 -6.72 8.22
C ALA A 115 -11.67 -6.08 7.04
N ALA A 116 -11.88 -6.59 5.83
CA ALA A 116 -11.24 -6.08 4.62
C ALA A 116 -11.91 -4.82 4.05
N ALA A 117 -13.16 -4.54 4.41
CA ALA A 117 -13.96 -3.48 3.80
C ALA A 117 -13.30 -2.08 3.83
N PRO A 118 -12.70 -1.62 4.96
CA PRO A 118 -12.04 -0.31 4.96
C PRO A 118 -10.88 -0.22 3.97
N LEU A 119 -10.06 -1.27 3.89
CA LEU A 119 -8.95 -1.32 2.94
C LEU A 119 -9.45 -1.33 1.50
N LEU A 120 -10.43 -2.17 1.19
CA LEU A 120 -10.99 -2.27 -0.17
C LEU A 120 -11.61 -0.95 -0.61
N ARG A 121 -12.24 -0.23 0.30
CA ARG A 121 -12.80 1.10 0.00
C ARG A 121 -11.71 2.10 -0.34
N LYS A 122 -10.60 2.10 0.41
CA LYS A 122 -9.45 2.96 0.11
C LYS A 122 -8.85 2.63 -1.26
N ILE A 123 -8.69 1.35 -1.55
CA ILE A 123 -8.16 0.89 -2.84
C ILE A 123 -9.07 1.34 -3.98
N LEU A 124 -10.38 1.21 -3.80
CA LEU A 124 -11.36 1.66 -4.80
C LEU A 124 -11.23 3.16 -5.08
N ASN A 125 -11.14 3.97 -4.03
CA ASN A 125 -11.00 5.41 -4.17
C ASN A 125 -9.71 5.80 -4.89
N ILE A 126 -8.60 5.16 -4.55
CA ILE A 126 -7.31 5.39 -5.20
C ILE A 126 -7.38 4.97 -6.67
N GLY A 127 -7.98 3.82 -6.95
CA GLY A 127 -8.16 3.33 -8.32
C GLY A 127 -8.96 4.29 -9.18
N TRP A 128 -9.99 4.90 -8.61
CA TRP A 128 -10.79 5.89 -9.32
C TRP A 128 -9.96 7.14 -9.66
N LEU A 129 -9.16 7.64 -8.70
CA LEU A 129 -8.26 8.77 -8.93
C LEU A 129 -7.24 8.49 -10.03
N ILE A 130 -6.60 7.34 -9.99
CA ILE A 130 -5.62 6.91 -10.98
C ILE A 130 -6.29 6.78 -12.35
N GLY A 131 -7.47 6.17 -12.41
CA GLY A 131 -8.25 6.00 -13.62
C GLY A 131 -8.64 7.32 -14.26
N GLN A 132 -9.03 8.31 -13.47
CA GLN A 132 -9.35 9.64 -13.96
C GLN A 132 -8.13 10.33 -14.59
N ARG A 133 -6.97 10.23 -13.94
CA ARG A 133 -5.74 10.77 -14.51
C ARG A 133 -5.39 10.09 -15.83
N GLY A 134 -5.50 8.77 -15.89
CA GLY A 134 -5.28 8.01 -17.10
C GLY A 134 -6.25 8.40 -18.21
N SER A 135 -7.53 8.61 -17.88
CA SER A 135 -8.54 9.04 -18.85
C SER A 135 -8.23 10.41 -19.42
N ARG A 136 -7.77 11.35 -18.60
CA ARG A 136 -7.37 12.67 -19.07
C ARG A 136 -6.22 12.61 -20.05
N VAL A 137 -5.20 11.84 -19.72
CA VAL A 137 -4.03 11.66 -20.59
C VAL A 137 -4.44 11.01 -21.91
N ARG A 138 -5.33 10.01 -21.85
CA ARG A 138 -5.81 9.32 -23.05
C ARG A 138 -6.71 10.17 -23.95
N ALA A 139 -7.42 11.13 -23.35
CA ALA A 139 -8.32 12.00 -24.10
C ALA A 139 -7.56 13.02 -24.95
N GLU A 140 -6.32 13.25 -24.64
CA GLU A 140 -5.45 14.12 -25.41
C GLU A 140 -4.87 13.39 -26.62
#